data_9b3981ecfcc956cad40ed127b34492d8
#
_entry.id   9b3981ecfcc956cad40ed127b34492d8
#
_cell.length_a   1.000
_cell.length_b   1.000
_cell.length_c   1.000
_cell.angle_alpha   90.00
_cell.angle_beta   90.00
_cell.angle_gamma   90.00
#
_symmetry.space_group_name_H-M   'P 1'
#
loop_
_entity.id
_entity.type
_entity.pdbx_description
1 polymer ?
#
loop_
_entity_poly.entity_id
_entity_poly.type
_entity_poly.pdbx_seq_one_letter_code
_entity_poly.pdbx_strand_id
1 'polypeptide(L)'
;IKGRKLIKILKIKNISYFYLVYILIGLGIILLWILFPQSLLLLFLIIASYHFGKEDSEFISKNQKQSFLLKTFKGSIIIVSPLLFNQNKTLEIFNSINFDLSNTLLVKTEFLVILLLLSFISNLILSFNKNYDEKSVLLMDFFSIITLNIFLNPLLAFTIYFCFIHSFRHSIKLIFELNKNFKIGIFIFIKKALPLTFITGII
;
A
#
# COMPACT_ATOMS: atom_id res chain seq x y z
N ILE A 1 -6.93 -2.59 -16.58
CA ILE A 1 -8.26 -2.94 -16.00
C ILE A 1 -8.82 -1.73 -15.28
N LYS A 2 -8.13 -1.18 -14.26
CA LYS A 2 -8.60 -0.04 -13.46
C LYS A 2 -8.82 1.24 -14.29
N GLY A 3 -7.95 1.57 -15.25
CA GLY A 3 -8.09 2.74 -16.11
C GLY A 3 -9.37 2.73 -16.97
N ARG A 4 -9.74 1.59 -17.56
CA ARG A 4 -11.00 1.45 -18.31
C ARG A 4 -12.24 1.59 -17.41
N LYS A 5 -12.17 1.11 -16.17
CA LYS A 5 -13.24 1.28 -15.17
C LYS A 5 -13.39 2.76 -14.79
N LEU A 6 -12.28 3.48 -14.64
CA LEU A 6 -12.27 4.91 -14.34
C LEU A 6 -12.87 5.74 -15.48
N ILE A 7 -12.48 5.47 -16.73
CA ILE A 7 -13.05 6.12 -17.93
C ILE A 7 -14.57 5.96 -17.97
N LYS A 8 -15.09 4.77 -17.67
CA LYS A 8 -16.53 4.51 -17.62
C LYS A 8 -17.23 5.26 -16.48
N ILE A 9 -16.63 5.30 -15.28
CA ILE A 9 -17.18 6.00 -14.10
C ILE A 9 -17.24 7.51 -14.36
N LEU A 10 -16.16 8.07 -14.92
CA LEU A 10 -16.06 9.49 -15.22
C LEU A 10 -16.80 9.89 -16.51
N LYS A 11 -17.43 8.94 -17.22
CA LYS A 11 -18.16 9.16 -18.47
C LYS A 11 -17.34 9.91 -19.53
N ILE A 12 -16.03 9.66 -19.57
CA ILE A 12 -15.12 10.33 -20.50
C ILE A 12 -15.37 9.81 -21.93
N LYS A 13 -15.82 10.69 -22.81
CA LYS A 13 -16.12 10.35 -24.21
C LYS A 13 -14.84 10.18 -25.05
N ASN A 14 -13.82 10.98 -24.78
CA ASN A 14 -12.57 10.99 -25.55
C ASN A 14 -11.43 10.36 -24.76
N ILE A 15 -11.01 9.16 -25.17
CA ILE A 15 -9.94 8.39 -24.52
C ILE A 15 -8.59 9.13 -24.61
N SER A 16 -8.31 9.82 -25.71
CA SER A 16 -7.06 10.58 -25.89
C SER A 16 -6.95 11.72 -24.88
N TYR A 17 -8.06 12.41 -24.60
CA TYR A 17 -8.09 13.45 -23.55
C TYR A 17 -7.78 12.88 -22.15
N PHE A 18 -8.30 11.69 -21.86
CA PHE A 18 -7.98 11.00 -20.59
C PHE A 18 -6.48 10.74 -20.45
N TYR A 19 -5.83 10.21 -21.50
CA TYR A 19 -4.39 9.95 -21.45
C TYR A 19 -3.57 11.25 -21.37
N LEU A 20 -3.97 12.30 -22.08
CA LEU A 20 -3.31 13.60 -22.02
C LEU A 20 -3.34 14.16 -20.60
N VAL A 21 -4.51 14.19 -19.95
CA VAL A 21 -4.66 14.64 -18.56
C VAL A 21 -3.84 13.77 -17.59
N TYR A 22 -3.83 12.46 -17.80
CA TYR A 22 -3.04 11.54 -16.99
C TYR A 22 -1.53 11.82 -17.09
N ILE A 23 -1.03 12.08 -18.30
CA ILE A 23 0.38 12.44 -18.53
C ILE A 23 0.69 13.80 -17.89
N LEU A 24 -0.17 14.79 -18.04
CA LEU A 24 0.03 16.12 -17.43
C LEU A 24 0.08 16.05 -15.91
N ILE A 25 -0.78 15.23 -15.28
CA ILE A 25 -0.72 15.00 -13.84
C ILE A 25 0.61 14.33 -13.46
N GLY A 26 1.05 13.32 -14.22
CA GLY A 26 2.33 12.65 -13.99
C GLY A 26 3.52 13.62 -14.07
N LEU A 27 3.56 14.46 -15.09
CA LEU A 27 4.58 15.51 -15.25
C LEU A 27 4.54 16.53 -14.10
N GLY A 28 3.33 16.93 -13.68
CA GLY A 28 3.15 17.81 -12.52
C GLY A 28 3.69 17.21 -11.22
N ILE A 29 3.48 15.91 -10.99
CA ILE A 29 4.03 15.21 -9.82
C ILE A 29 5.56 15.15 -9.89
N ILE A 30 6.14 14.89 -11.07
CA ILE A 30 7.60 14.90 -11.27
C ILE A 30 8.17 16.29 -10.97
N LEU A 31 7.55 17.34 -11.46
CA LEU A 31 7.96 18.73 -11.18
C LEU A 31 7.91 19.03 -9.69
N LEU A 32 6.81 18.67 -9.01
CA LEU A 32 6.68 18.84 -7.55
C LEU A 32 7.74 18.03 -6.79
N TRP A 33 8.10 16.84 -7.28
CA TRP A 33 9.16 16.03 -6.69
C TRP A 33 10.53 16.72 -6.75
N ILE A 34 10.82 17.39 -7.87
CA ILE A 34 12.07 18.17 -8.03
C ILE A 34 12.10 19.42 -7.12
N LEU A 35 10.95 20.12 -7.01
CA LEU A 35 10.86 21.35 -6.26
C LEU A 35 10.74 21.14 -4.72
N PHE A 36 9.98 20.12 -4.30
CA PHE A 36 9.61 19.90 -2.90
C PHE A 36 9.74 18.39 -2.53
N PRO A 37 10.94 17.78 -2.65
CA PRO A 37 11.11 16.34 -2.50
C PRO A 37 10.66 15.83 -1.13
N GLN A 38 11.08 16.48 -0.04
CA GLN A 38 10.74 16.03 1.33
C GLN A 38 9.24 16.09 1.62
N SER A 39 8.58 17.18 1.25
CA SER A 39 7.14 17.35 1.47
C SER A 39 6.33 16.33 0.64
N LEU A 40 6.77 16.07 -0.58
CA LEU A 40 6.11 15.10 -1.45
C LEU A 40 6.33 13.65 -0.96
N LEU A 41 7.52 13.34 -0.43
CA LEU A 41 7.77 12.05 0.21
C LEU A 41 6.84 11.83 1.41
N LEU A 42 6.71 12.82 2.31
CA LEU A 42 5.79 12.72 3.46
C LEU A 42 4.34 12.49 3.01
N LEU A 43 3.90 13.26 2.01
CA LEU A 43 2.57 13.07 1.41
C LEU A 43 2.40 11.66 0.82
N PHE A 44 3.41 11.18 0.09
CA PHE A 44 3.43 9.83 -0.46
C PHE A 44 3.32 8.77 0.63
N LEU A 45 4.06 8.89 1.75
CA LEU A 45 4.00 7.95 2.86
C LEU A 45 2.60 7.91 3.50
N ILE A 46 1.92 9.06 3.63
CA ILE A 46 0.54 9.13 4.14
C ILE A 46 -0.43 8.45 3.17
N ILE A 47 -0.31 8.74 1.87
CA ILE A 47 -1.16 8.12 0.83
C ILE A 47 -0.91 6.62 0.76
N ALA A 48 0.35 6.19 0.85
CA ALA A 48 0.73 4.77 0.89
C ALA A 48 0.15 4.07 2.12
N SER A 49 0.23 4.67 3.30
CA SER A 49 -0.40 4.14 4.52
C SER A 49 -1.91 3.94 4.32
N TYR A 50 -2.60 4.95 3.79
CA TYR A 50 -4.02 4.81 3.48
C TYR A 50 -4.29 3.69 2.46
N HIS A 51 -3.51 3.62 1.40
CA HIS A 51 -3.68 2.62 0.33
C HIS A 51 -3.55 1.20 0.87
N PHE A 52 -2.47 0.91 1.60
CA PHE A 52 -2.24 -0.41 2.19
C PHE A 52 -3.32 -0.76 3.22
N GLY A 53 -3.60 0.15 4.14
CA GLY A 53 -4.62 -0.09 5.15
C GLY A 53 -6.02 -0.29 4.57
N LYS A 54 -6.35 0.40 3.47
CA LYS A 54 -7.61 0.22 2.74
C LYS A 54 -7.68 -1.15 2.05
N GLU A 55 -6.68 -1.49 1.23
CA GLU A 55 -6.71 -2.74 0.46
C GLU A 55 -6.71 -3.96 1.40
N ASP A 56 -5.91 -3.95 2.47
CA ASP A 56 -5.83 -5.05 3.43
C ASP A 56 -7.11 -5.17 4.28
N SER A 57 -7.80 -4.07 4.61
CA SER A 57 -9.08 -4.15 5.32
C SER A 57 -10.26 -4.53 4.41
N GLU A 58 -10.27 -4.06 3.16
CA GLU A 58 -11.35 -4.38 2.20
C GLU A 58 -11.28 -5.81 1.66
N PHE A 59 -10.11 -6.44 1.69
CA PHE A 59 -9.97 -7.86 1.37
C PHE A 59 -10.78 -8.73 2.35
N ILE A 60 -10.76 -8.37 3.63
CA ILE A 60 -11.42 -9.11 4.70
C ILE A 60 -12.90 -8.74 4.80
N SER A 61 -13.26 -7.48 4.50
CA SER A 61 -14.64 -6.98 4.67
C SER A 61 -15.07 -6.02 3.57
N LYS A 62 -15.87 -6.52 2.65
CA LYS A 62 -16.35 -5.74 1.49
C LYS A 62 -17.36 -4.63 1.80
N ASN A 63 -18.07 -4.66 2.93
CA ASN A 63 -19.29 -3.89 3.12
C ASN A 63 -19.28 -2.83 4.24
N GLN A 64 -18.15 -2.55 4.89
CA GLN A 64 -18.13 -1.52 5.93
C GLN A 64 -17.54 -0.20 5.41
N LYS A 65 -18.32 0.89 5.53
CA LYS A 65 -17.83 2.27 5.41
C LYS A 65 -16.91 2.55 6.62
N GLN A 66 -15.65 2.26 6.48
CA GLN A 66 -14.65 2.52 7.51
C GLN A 66 -14.07 3.91 7.32
N SER A 67 -13.76 4.59 8.45
CA SER A 67 -13.16 5.91 8.45
C SER A 67 -11.83 5.93 7.70
N PHE A 68 -11.56 7.02 6.98
CA PHE A 68 -10.28 7.29 6.34
C PHE A 68 -9.12 7.18 7.33
N LEU A 69 -9.26 7.77 8.52
CA LEU A 69 -8.23 7.76 9.56
C LEU A 69 -7.90 6.36 10.05
N LEU A 70 -8.89 5.51 10.29
CA LEU A 70 -8.65 4.14 10.73
C LEU A 70 -7.84 3.34 9.69
N LYS A 71 -8.16 3.49 8.40
CA LYS A 71 -7.40 2.84 7.32
C LYS A 71 -5.97 3.35 7.25
N THR A 72 -5.78 4.67 7.39
CA THR A 72 -4.44 5.28 7.37
C THR A 72 -3.60 4.80 8.54
N PHE A 73 -4.12 4.81 9.76
CA PHE A 73 -3.39 4.31 10.92
C PHE A 73 -3.14 2.80 10.83
N LYS A 74 -4.10 2.00 10.35
CA LYS A 74 -3.85 0.57 10.11
C LYS A 74 -2.64 0.35 9.19
N GLY A 75 -2.60 1.05 8.06
CA GLY A 75 -1.53 0.87 7.07
C GLY A 75 -0.21 1.55 7.43
N SER A 76 -0.18 2.49 8.40
CA SER A 76 1.05 3.15 8.83
C SER A 76 2.09 2.19 9.41
N ILE A 77 1.68 1.01 9.88
CA ILE A 77 2.59 0.00 10.42
C ILE A 77 3.69 -0.40 9.44
N ILE A 78 3.41 -0.37 8.13
CA ILE A 78 4.36 -0.75 7.08
C ILE A 78 5.53 0.24 7.03
N ILE A 79 5.28 1.50 7.38
CA ILE A 79 6.27 2.58 7.42
C ILE A 79 6.90 2.69 8.81
N VAL A 80 6.09 2.58 9.85
CA VAL A 80 6.51 2.74 11.25
C VAL A 80 7.41 1.58 11.68
N SER A 81 7.07 0.34 11.30
CA SER A 81 7.79 -0.85 11.75
C SER A 81 9.27 -0.85 11.35
N PRO A 82 9.67 -0.62 10.09
CA PRO A 82 11.09 -0.54 9.73
C PRO A 82 11.81 0.65 10.41
N LEU A 83 11.17 1.80 10.57
CA LEU A 83 11.75 2.95 11.25
C LEU A 83 11.93 2.71 12.75
N LEU A 84 11.09 1.89 13.37
CA LEU A 84 11.19 1.58 14.79
C LEU A 84 12.19 0.46 15.10
N PHE A 85 12.18 -0.63 14.32
CA PHE A 85 12.96 -1.83 14.61
C PHE A 85 14.30 -1.89 13.87
N ASN A 86 14.44 -1.19 12.74
CA ASN A 86 15.66 -1.14 11.91
C ASN A 86 15.98 0.29 11.47
N GLN A 87 15.94 1.26 12.40
CA GLN A 87 16.04 2.69 12.11
C GLN A 87 17.26 3.04 11.25
N ASN A 88 18.46 2.64 11.65
CA ASN A 88 19.70 3.00 10.95
C ASN A 88 19.67 2.55 9.49
N LYS A 89 19.34 1.26 9.25
CA LYS A 89 19.27 0.73 7.88
C LYS A 89 18.16 1.37 7.06
N THR A 90 17.05 1.73 7.70
CA THR A 90 15.94 2.42 7.03
C THR A 90 16.34 3.83 6.63
N LEU A 91 17.04 4.56 7.49
CA LEU A 91 17.57 5.89 7.19
C LEU A 91 18.65 5.84 6.10
N GLU A 92 19.54 4.84 6.10
CA GLU A 92 20.51 4.62 5.02
C GLU A 92 19.81 4.46 3.66
N ILE A 93 18.69 3.71 3.61
CA ILE A 93 17.91 3.55 2.39
C ILE A 93 17.34 4.91 1.93
N PHE A 94 16.76 5.71 2.83
CA PHE A 94 16.27 7.04 2.46
C PHE A 94 17.39 7.98 2.02
N ASN A 95 18.53 7.95 2.70
CA ASN A 95 19.70 8.76 2.34
C ASN A 95 20.27 8.37 0.97
N SER A 96 20.23 7.08 0.59
CA SER A 96 20.70 6.62 -0.72
C SER A 96 19.90 7.20 -1.89
N ILE A 97 18.68 7.64 -1.64
CA ILE A 97 17.81 8.32 -2.61
C ILE A 97 17.70 9.83 -2.35
N ASN A 98 18.69 10.40 -1.63
CA ASN A 98 18.81 11.82 -1.29
C ASN A 98 17.69 12.38 -0.40
N PHE A 99 17.09 11.53 0.46
CA PHE A 99 16.12 11.97 1.46
C PHE A 99 16.69 11.88 2.87
N ASP A 100 17.05 13.01 3.45
CA ASP A 100 17.46 13.11 4.86
C ASP A 100 16.22 13.28 5.76
N LEU A 101 15.89 12.23 6.49
CA LEU A 101 14.80 12.22 7.47
C LEU A 101 15.29 12.47 8.90
N SER A 102 16.60 12.63 9.15
CA SER A 102 17.21 12.69 10.49
C SER A 102 16.62 13.78 11.39
N ASN A 103 16.20 14.89 10.80
CA ASN A 103 15.59 16.04 11.50
C ASN A 103 14.07 16.03 11.52
N THR A 104 13.42 14.94 11.05
CA THR A 104 11.96 14.86 11.04
C THR A 104 11.40 14.19 12.29
N LEU A 105 10.11 14.42 12.58
CA LEU A 105 9.40 13.73 13.65
C LEU A 105 9.36 12.20 13.44
N LEU A 106 9.49 11.74 12.19
CA LEU A 106 9.48 10.32 11.84
C LEU A 106 10.66 9.52 12.38
N VAL A 107 11.69 10.18 12.90
CA VAL A 107 12.87 9.50 13.49
C VAL A 107 12.77 9.42 15.02
N LYS A 108 11.88 10.21 15.63
CA LYS A 108 11.70 10.23 17.08
C LYS A 108 10.98 8.97 17.54
N THR A 109 11.63 8.20 18.41
CA THR A 109 11.12 6.91 18.92
C THR A 109 9.75 7.07 19.58
N GLU A 110 9.53 8.14 20.34
CA GLU A 110 8.25 8.41 21.01
C GLU A 110 7.12 8.58 20.01
N PHE A 111 7.37 9.30 18.92
CA PHE A 111 6.40 9.49 17.85
C PHE A 111 6.08 8.18 17.11
N LEU A 112 7.11 7.37 16.83
CA LEU A 112 6.95 6.06 16.18
C LEU A 112 6.15 5.09 17.05
N VAL A 113 6.41 5.08 18.38
CA VAL A 113 5.66 4.26 19.34
C VAL A 113 4.19 4.69 19.38
N ILE A 114 3.90 5.99 19.40
CA ILE A 114 2.51 6.49 19.34
C ILE A 114 1.82 6.02 18.04
N LEU A 115 2.49 6.13 16.90
CA LEU A 115 1.93 5.66 15.62
C LEU A 115 1.71 4.14 15.61
N LEU A 116 2.61 3.36 16.21
CA LEU A 116 2.46 1.91 16.35
C LEU A 116 1.22 1.57 17.18
N LEU A 117 1.04 2.26 18.32
CA LEU A 117 -0.14 2.08 19.18
C LEU A 117 -1.43 2.47 18.45
N LEU A 118 -1.44 3.58 17.72
CA LEU A 118 -2.59 3.99 16.90
C LEU A 118 -2.89 2.96 15.80
N SER A 119 -1.86 2.37 15.19
CA SER A 119 -2.04 1.28 14.22
C SER A 119 -2.65 0.04 14.88
N PHE A 120 -2.18 -0.35 16.06
CA PHE A 120 -2.74 -1.48 16.80
C PHE A 120 -4.20 -1.24 17.20
N ILE A 121 -4.51 -0.07 17.79
CA ILE A 121 -5.87 0.31 18.15
C ILE A 121 -6.78 0.30 16.92
N SER A 122 -6.31 0.82 15.78
CA SER A 122 -7.07 0.79 14.54
C SER A 122 -7.38 -0.64 14.07
N ASN A 123 -6.42 -1.57 14.20
CA ASN A 123 -6.65 -2.99 13.92
C ASN A 123 -7.71 -3.59 14.86
N LEU A 124 -7.66 -3.27 16.14
CA LEU A 124 -8.68 -3.72 17.11
C LEU A 124 -10.06 -3.19 16.77
N ILE A 125 -10.20 -1.89 16.49
CA ILE A 125 -11.47 -1.27 16.12
C ILE A 125 -12.04 -1.90 14.84
N LEU A 126 -11.18 -2.09 13.82
CA LEU A 126 -11.58 -2.71 12.55
C LEU A 126 -11.99 -4.18 12.72
N SER A 127 -11.48 -4.86 13.73
CA SER A 127 -11.80 -6.26 14.05
C SER A 127 -13.04 -6.41 14.93
N PHE A 128 -13.54 -5.36 15.59
CA PHE A 128 -14.53 -5.46 16.67
C PHE A 128 -15.82 -6.21 16.27
N ASN A 129 -16.37 -5.91 15.08
CA ASN A 129 -17.62 -6.52 14.58
C ASN A 129 -17.35 -7.62 13.53
N LYS A 130 -16.23 -8.34 13.65
CA LYS A 130 -15.82 -9.36 12.69
C LYS A 130 -15.97 -10.76 13.25
N ASN A 131 -16.07 -11.75 12.36
CA ASN A 131 -15.99 -13.16 12.71
C ASN A 131 -14.58 -13.49 13.22
N TYR A 132 -14.46 -14.60 13.94
CA TYR A 132 -13.19 -15.05 14.53
C TYR A 132 -12.06 -15.14 13.50
N ASP A 133 -12.32 -15.72 12.34
CA ASP A 133 -11.33 -15.87 11.25
C ASP A 133 -10.86 -14.51 10.71
N GLU A 134 -11.78 -13.57 10.50
CA GLU A 134 -11.46 -12.21 10.04
C GLU A 134 -10.62 -11.44 11.07
N LYS A 135 -10.94 -11.59 12.37
CA LYS A 135 -10.16 -11.00 13.47
C LYS A 135 -8.74 -11.56 13.49
N SER A 136 -8.63 -12.87 13.42
CA SER A 136 -7.36 -13.58 13.42
C SER A 136 -6.46 -13.10 12.28
N VAL A 137 -6.98 -13.00 11.06
CA VAL A 137 -6.21 -12.52 9.90
C VAL A 137 -5.74 -11.08 10.08
N LEU A 138 -6.59 -10.16 10.60
CA LEU A 138 -6.19 -8.78 10.87
C LEU A 138 -5.05 -8.67 11.87
N LEU A 139 -5.11 -9.44 12.96
CA LEU A 139 -4.07 -9.46 13.98
C LEU A 139 -2.79 -10.14 13.48
N MET A 140 -2.92 -11.26 12.76
CA MET A 140 -1.77 -11.94 12.15
C MET A 140 -1.03 -11.03 11.17
N ASP A 141 -1.72 -10.22 10.38
CA ASP A 141 -1.09 -9.24 9.49
C ASP A 141 -0.25 -8.23 10.27
N PHE A 142 -0.82 -7.68 11.34
CA PHE A 142 -0.13 -6.71 12.20
C PHE A 142 1.15 -7.32 12.80
N PHE A 143 1.03 -8.48 13.43
CA PHE A 143 2.19 -9.13 14.05
C PHE A 143 3.20 -9.66 13.03
N SER A 144 2.75 -10.13 11.86
CA SER A 144 3.66 -10.56 10.79
C SER A 144 4.55 -9.43 10.30
N ILE A 145 4.00 -8.21 10.10
CA ILE A 145 4.79 -7.05 9.67
C ILE A 145 5.83 -6.68 10.71
N ILE A 146 5.47 -6.68 12.00
CA ILE A 146 6.40 -6.43 13.10
C ILE A 146 7.50 -7.48 13.10
N THR A 147 7.14 -8.76 13.09
CA THR A 147 8.09 -9.89 13.11
C THR A 147 9.06 -9.82 11.94
N LEU A 148 8.57 -9.56 10.72
CA LEU A 148 9.43 -9.40 9.56
C LEU A 148 10.47 -8.29 9.76
N ASN A 149 10.07 -7.14 10.33
CA ASN A 149 10.98 -6.01 10.54
C ASN A 149 11.92 -6.18 11.73
N ILE A 150 11.61 -7.05 12.69
CA ILE A 150 12.54 -7.41 13.78
C ILE A 150 13.67 -8.31 13.25
N PHE A 151 13.35 -9.29 12.43
CA PHE A 151 14.30 -10.33 12.03
C PHE A 151 14.98 -10.10 10.67
N LEU A 152 14.40 -9.27 9.80
CA LEU A 152 14.88 -9.09 8.43
C LEU A 152 15.31 -7.64 8.16
N ASN A 153 16.15 -7.47 7.14
CA ASN A 153 16.45 -6.16 6.60
C ASN A 153 15.16 -5.46 6.10
N PRO A 154 15.01 -4.14 6.25
CA PRO A 154 13.81 -3.39 5.86
C PRO A 154 13.33 -3.65 4.44
N LEU A 155 14.24 -3.69 3.47
CA LEU A 155 13.88 -3.98 2.07
C LEU A 155 13.34 -5.39 1.88
N LEU A 156 13.95 -6.37 2.54
CA LEU A 156 13.49 -7.76 2.46
C LEU A 156 12.15 -7.94 3.16
N ALA A 157 12.00 -7.37 4.36
CA ALA A 157 10.74 -7.37 5.10
C ALA A 157 9.60 -6.77 4.28
N PHE A 158 9.83 -5.60 3.68
CA PHE A 158 8.87 -4.94 2.79
C PHE A 158 8.57 -5.79 1.55
N THR A 159 9.59 -6.38 0.91
CA THR A 159 9.41 -7.23 -0.28
C THR A 159 8.55 -8.45 0.02
N ILE A 160 8.80 -9.13 1.15
CA ILE A 160 7.99 -10.29 1.56
C ILE A 160 6.54 -9.87 1.83
N TYR A 161 6.33 -8.81 2.61
CA TYR A 161 4.98 -8.29 2.86
C TYR A 161 4.28 -7.92 1.55
N PHE A 162 4.95 -7.12 0.70
CA PHE A 162 4.36 -6.60 -0.53
C PHE A 162 4.01 -7.71 -1.53
N CYS A 163 4.93 -8.64 -1.79
CA CYS A 163 4.73 -9.69 -2.78
C CYS A 163 3.77 -10.78 -2.31
N PHE A 164 3.95 -11.28 -1.08
CA PHE A 164 3.25 -12.49 -0.63
C PHE A 164 1.95 -12.18 0.12
N ILE A 165 1.85 -11.04 0.80
CA ILE A 165 0.64 -10.68 1.53
C ILE A 165 -0.21 -9.71 0.70
N HIS A 166 0.31 -8.53 0.39
CA HIS A 166 -0.47 -7.47 -0.25
C HIS A 166 -0.80 -7.75 -1.72
N SER A 167 0.20 -8.00 -2.56
CA SER A 167 0.00 -8.22 -4.01
C SER A 167 -0.77 -9.51 -4.30
N PHE A 168 -0.54 -10.57 -3.52
CA PHE A 168 -1.28 -11.81 -3.68
C PHE A 168 -2.77 -11.62 -3.39
N ARG A 169 -3.13 -10.97 -2.28
CA ARG A 169 -4.53 -10.62 -1.96
C ARG A 169 -5.17 -9.76 -3.03
N HIS A 170 -4.43 -8.73 -3.49
CA HIS A 170 -4.91 -7.87 -4.55
C HIS A 170 -5.18 -8.63 -5.85
N SER A 171 -4.31 -9.58 -6.21
CA SER A 171 -4.46 -10.43 -7.39
C SER A 171 -5.69 -11.33 -7.28
N ILE A 172 -5.91 -11.97 -6.12
CA ILE A 172 -7.12 -12.78 -5.87
C ILE A 172 -8.39 -11.94 -6.03
N LYS A 173 -8.41 -10.73 -5.45
CA LYS A 173 -9.55 -9.80 -5.58
C LYS A 173 -9.83 -9.46 -7.04
N LEU A 174 -8.79 -9.16 -7.83
CA LEU A 174 -8.93 -8.89 -9.26
C LEU A 174 -9.44 -10.09 -10.06
N ILE A 175 -8.98 -11.31 -9.73
CA ILE A 175 -9.44 -12.54 -10.37
C ILE A 175 -10.96 -12.70 -10.21
N PHE A 176 -11.47 -12.50 -8.99
CA PHE A 176 -12.91 -12.58 -8.72
C PHE A 176 -13.70 -11.40 -9.32
N GLU A 177 -13.09 -10.21 -9.45
CA GLU A 177 -13.72 -9.09 -10.18
C GLU A 177 -13.83 -9.36 -11.69
N LEU A 178 -12.89 -10.13 -12.26
CA LEU A 178 -12.91 -10.50 -13.68
C LEU A 178 -13.93 -11.58 -14.00
N ASN A 179 -14.04 -12.59 -13.15
CA ASN A 179 -15.04 -13.64 -13.28
C ASN A 179 -15.33 -14.30 -11.91
N LYS A 180 -16.61 -14.60 -11.61
CA LYS A 180 -17.01 -15.29 -10.38
C LYS A 180 -16.42 -16.70 -10.31
N ASN A 181 -16.20 -17.36 -11.45
CA ASN A 181 -15.52 -18.65 -11.51
C ASN A 181 -14.01 -18.42 -11.46
N PHE A 182 -13.36 -18.94 -10.41
CA PHE A 182 -11.94 -18.76 -10.17
C PHE A 182 -11.05 -19.21 -11.33
N LYS A 183 -11.34 -20.39 -11.94
CA LYS A 183 -10.55 -20.94 -13.06
C LYS A 183 -10.61 -20.04 -14.30
N ILE A 184 -11.77 -19.51 -14.62
CA ILE A 184 -11.94 -18.58 -15.75
C ILE A 184 -11.30 -17.23 -15.41
N GLY A 185 -11.50 -16.75 -14.19
CA GLY A 185 -10.94 -15.48 -13.71
C GLY A 185 -9.42 -15.46 -13.74
N ILE A 186 -8.74 -16.51 -13.28
CA ILE A 186 -7.29 -16.61 -13.31
C ILE A 186 -6.74 -16.65 -14.74
N PHE A 187 -7.40 -17.38 -15.66
CA PHE A 187 -7.00 -17.41 -17.06
C PHE A 187 -7.07 -16.03 -17.70
N ILE A 188 -8.17 -15.29 -17.47
CA ILE A 188 -8.33 -13.91 -17.97
C ILE A 188 -7.29 -12.97 -17.35
N PHE A 189 -7.00 -13.14 -16.04
CA PHE A 189 -6.01 -12.36 -15.31
C PHE A 189 -4.62 -12.56 -15.90
N ILE A 190 -4.18 -13.81 -16.06
CA ILE A 190 -2.88 -14.15 -16.64
C ILE A 190 -2.76 -13.58 -18.06
N LYS A 191 -3.75 -13.79 -18.93
CA LYS A 191 -3.75 -13.28 -20.30
C LYS A 191 -3.59 -11.77 -20.37
N LYS A 192 -4.13 -11.03 -19.40
CA LYS A 192 -4.03 -9.55 -19.34
C LYS A 192 -2.75 -9.06 -18.66
N ALA A 193 -2.22 -9.78 -17.68
CA ALA A 193 -1.03 -9.39 -16.93
C ALA A 193 0.27 -9.77 -17.66
N LEU A 194 0.30 -10.94 -18.30
CA LEU A 194 1.48 -11.54 -18.92
C LEU A 194 2.23 -10.62 -19.89
N PRO A 195 1.59 -9.87 -20.81
CA PRO A 195 2.32 -8.99 -21.72
C PRO A 195 3.11 -7.89 -20.99
N LEU A 196 2.52 -7.27 -19.96
CA LEU A 196 3.19 -6.23 -19.17
C LEU A 196 4.30 -6.82 -18.30
N THR A 197 4.06 -7.95 -17.66
CA THR A 197 5.06 -8.65 -16.84
C THR A 197 6.26 -9.09 -17.68
N PHE A 198 6.01 -9.55 -18.91
CA PHE A 198 7.08 -9.93 -19.82
C PHE A 198 7.94 -8.74 -20.23
N ILE A 199 7.32 -7.60 -20.59
CA ILE A 199 8.03 -6.36 -20.93
C ILE A 199 8.87 -5.87 -19.77
N THR A 200 8.32 -5.83 -18.55
CA THR A 200 9.06 -5.37 -17.36
C THR A 200 10.13 -6.35 -16.87
N GLY A 201 10.07 -7.61 -17.27
CA GLY A 201 11.09 -8.63 -16.93
C GLY A 201 12.28 -8.66 -17.90
N ILE A 202 12.19 -7.94 -19.03
CA ILE A 202 13.28 -7.83 -20.03
C ILE A 202 14.13 -6.57 -19.79
N ILE A 203 13.60 -5.56 -19.12
CA ILE A 203 14.28 -4.32 -18.74
C ILE A 203 15.07 -4.52 -17.45
#